data_862589d659d0bb9b02988094955e296d
#
_entry.id   862589d659d0bb9b02988094955e296d
#
_cell.length_a   1.000
_cell.length_b   1.000
_cell.length_c   1.000
_cell.angle_alpha   90.00
_cell.angle_beta   90.00
_cell.angle_gamma   90.00
#
_symmetry.space_group_name_H-M   'P 1'
#
loop_
_entity.id
_entity.type
_entity.pdbx_description
1 polymer ?
#
loop_
_entity_poly.entity_id
_entity_poly.type
_entity_poly.pdbx_seq_one_letter_code
_entity_poly.pdbx_strand_id
1 'polypeptide(L)'
;SEVYGKNDADGLKENDDRIYGAPTKSRWSYAAAKGLDELVAYVHGTESGVPCVITRFFNVVGPRQTGRYGMVVPRFVDQALTGESITVYGTGTQRRCFGSVYDVVPAMTRLMETPEAYNQAINLGGQEEVSIKGLADRVVELTGSNSAITYVDYEQAYGEGYEDMQRRYPDTSLATSLIGYAPTRDLNDIIDSLVEHRRTAESIPEPV
;
A
#
# COMPACT_ATOMS: atom_id res chain seq x y z
N SER A 1 5.53 -2.63 -3.20
CA SER A 1 5.28 -4.09 -3.10
C SER A 1 4.77 -4.72 -4.40
N GLU A 2 4.32 -3.94 -5.36
CA GLU A 2 3.88 -4.43 -6.68
C GLU A 2 4.96 -5.24 -7.42
N VAL A 3 6.22 -4.98 -7.14
CA VAL A 3 7.38 -5.65 -7.73
C VAL A 3 7.39 -7.17 -7.55
N TYR A 4 6.70 -7.70 -6.54
CA TYR A 4 6.60 -9.15 -6.32
C TYR A 4 5.66 -9.85 -7.33
N GLY A 5 4.77 -9.10 -7.98
CA GLY A 5 3.82 -9.63 -8.95
C GLY A 5 2.87 -10.66 -8.34
N LYS A 6 2.78 -11.85 -8.95
CA LYS A 6 1.91 -12.96 -8.53
C LYS A 6 2.52 -13.86 -7.44
N ASN A 7 3.64 -13.46 -6.83
CA ASN A 7 4.22 -14.25 -5.76
C ASN A 7 3.21 -14.38 -4.60
N ASP A 8 2.91 -15.61 -4.19
CA ASP A 8 1.90 -15.98 -3.20
C ASP A 8 2.49 -16.51 -1.89
N ALA A 9 3.78 -16.25 -1.66
CA ALA A 9 4.45 -16.63 -0.42
C ALA A 9 3.72 -16.11 0.82
N ASP A 10 3.79 -16.87 1.91
CA ASP A 10 3.12 -16.55 3.19
C ASP A 10 3.74 -15.37 3.96
N GLY A 11 4.61 -14.66 3.34
CA GLY A 11 5.30 -13.45 3.80
C GLY A 11 6.34 -13.11 2.77
N LEU A 12 6.07 -12.04 2.01
CA LEU A 12 6.96 -11.62 0.92
C LEU A 12 8.27 -11.08 1.48
N LYS A 13 9.37 -11.74 1.16
CA LYS A 13 10.73 -11.36 1.56
C LYS A 13 11.44 -10.65 0.41
N GLU A 14 12.44 -9.87 0.75
CA GLU A 14 13.17 -9.05 -0.23
C GLU A 14 13.88 -9.88 -1.31
N ASN A 15 14.29 -11.10 -0.97
CA ASN A 15 14.98 -12.02 -1.88
C ASN A 15 14.03 -12.98 -2.63
N ASP A 16 12.71 -12.82 -2.45
CA ASP A 16 11.75 -13.66 -3.16
C ASP A 16 11.70 -13.31 -4.67
N ASP A 17 11.38 -14.32 -5.47
CA ASP A 17 11.22 -14.18 -6.91
C ASP A 17 10.10 -13.19 -7.28
N ARG A 18 10.29 -12.48 -8.39
CA ARG A 18 9.28 -11.64 -9.03
C ARG A 18 8.54 -12.46 -10.07
N ILE A 19 7.23 -12.65 -9.88
CA ILE A 19 6.43 -13.53 -10.75
C ILE A 19 5.40 -12.67 -11.49
N TYR A 20 5.64 -12.40 -12.78
CA TYR A 20 4.73 -11.62 -13.60
C TYR A 20 3.90 -12.50 -14.53
N GLY A 21 2.76 -11.97 -14.95
CA GLY A 21 1.93 -12.59 -15.98
C GLY A 21 2.40 -12.31 -17.39
N ALA A 22 1.59 -12.73 -18.36
CA ALA A 22 1.88 -12.52 -19.78
C ALA A 22 2.01 -11.01 -20.11
N PRO A 23 2.86 -10.64 -21.10
CA PRO A 23 3.11 -9.24 -21.47
C PRO A 23 1.85 -8.52 -22.01
N THR A 24 0.84 -9.27 -22.41
CA THR A 24 -0.47 -8.75 -22.84
C THR A 24 -1.35 -8.29 -21.67
N LYS A 25 -0.97 -8.58 -20.42
CA LYS A 25 -1.69 -8.17 -19.21
C LYS A 25 -1.10 -6.86 -18.68
N SER A 26 -1.76 -5.75 -18.96
CA SER A 26 -1.32 -4.39 -18.59
C SER A 26 -1.06 -4.22 -17.09
N ARG A 27 -1.72 -5.02 -16.24
CA ARG A 27 -1.54 -5.03 -14.78
C ARG A 27 -0.07 -5.15 -14.35
N TRP A 28 0.73 -5.91 -15.11
CA TRP A 28 2.12 -6.19 -14.73
C TRP A 28 3.12 -5.16 -15.23
N SER A 29 2.71 -4.21 -16.08
CA SER A 29 3.60 -3.16 -16.60
C SER A 29 4.22 -2.32 -15.49
N TYR A 30 3.42 -1.91 -14.51
CA TYR A 30 3.91 -1.15 -13.36
C TYR A 30 4.88 -1.97 -12.49
N ALA A 31 4.55 -3.24 -12.24
CA ALA A 31 5.42 -4.14 -11.49
C ALA A 31 6.77 -4.35 -12.16
N ALA A 32 6.77 -4.56 -13.49
CA ALA A 32 7.99 -4.72 -14.29
C ALA A 32 8.82 -3.43 -14.30
N ALA A 33 8.18 -2.26 -14.48
CA ALA A 33 8.87 -0.97 -14.42
C ALA A 33 9.54 -0.74 -13.06
N LYS A 34 8.84 -1.01 -11.94
CA LYS A 34 9.43 -0.92 -10.61
C LYS A 34 10.54 -1.92 -10.38
N GLY A 35 10.44 -3.13 -10.96
CA GLY A 35 11.52 -4.10 -10.94
C GLY A 35 12.77 -3.62 -11.68
N LEU A 36 12.61 -2.92 -12.79
CA LEU A 36 13.70 -2.28 -13.51
C LEU A 36 14.32 -1.12 -12.71
N ASP A 37 13.50 -0.26 -12.11
CA ASP A 37 13.97 0.83 -11.26
C ASP A 37 14.89 0.32 -10.13
N GLU A 38 14.52 -0.80 -9.48
CA GLU A 38 15.33 -1.42 -8.43
C GLU A 38 16.68 -1.92 -8.97
N LEU A 39 16.70 -2.56 -10.14
CA LEU A 39 17.94 -3.04 -10.76
C LEU A 39 18.87 -1.87 -11.11
N VAL A 40 18.32 -0.81 -11.70
CA VAL A 40 19.10 0.40 -12.04
C VAL A 40 19.65 1.06 -10.79
N ALA A 41 18.84 1.21 -9.74
CA ALA A 41 19.29 1.79 -8.46
C ALA A 41 20.40 0.94 -7.84
N TYR A 42 20.25 -0.39 -7.82
CA TYR A 42 21.24 -1.31 -7.28
C TYR A 42 22.57 -1.23 -8.03
N VAL A 43 22.55 -1.31 -9.37
CA VAL A 43 23.75 -1.22 -10.21
C VAL A 43 24.42 0.13 -10.03
N HIS A 44 23.65 1.23 -10.04
CA HIS A 44 24.19 2.58 -9.83
C HIS A 44 24.86 2.68 -8.45
N GLY A 45 24.19 2.22 -7.39
CA GLY A 45 24.73 2.29 -6.03
C GLY A 45 26.03 1.49 -5.86
N THR A 46 26.15 0.35 -6.53
CA THR A 46 27.34 -0.52 -6.43
C THR A 46 28.50 -0.05 -7.30
N GLU A 47 28.25 0.49 -8.51
CA GLU A 47 29.28 0.85 -9.46
C GLU A 47 29.74 2.30 -9.32
N SER A 48 28.84 3.25 -8.98
CA SER A 48 29.20 4.67 -8.89
C SER A 48 29.68 5.12 -7.51
N GLY A 49 29.59 4.24 -6.49
CA GLY A 49 29.95 4.57 -5.12
C GLY A 49 28.95 5.51 -4.42
N VAL A 50 27.77 5.74 -5.01
CA VAL A 50 26.68 6.48 -4.39
C VAL A 50 25.69 5.48 -3.79
N PRO A 51 25.75 5.20 -2.47
CA PRO A 51 24.89 4.19 -1.86
C PRO A 51 23.42 4.57 -1.99
N CYS A 52 22.58 3.59 -2.27
CA CYS A 52 21.13 3.77 -2.33
C CYS A 52 20.42 2.77 -1.41
N VAL A 53 19.24 3.16 -0.93
CA VAL A 53 18.33 2.26 -0.19
C VAL A 53 17.05 2.13 -1.00
N ILE A 54 16.66 0.90 -1.30
CA ILE A 54 15.46 0.60 -2.08
C ILE A 54 14.34 0.20 -1.11
N THR A 55 13.31 1.03 -0.97
CA THR A 55 12.20 0.72 -0.07
C THR A 55 11.00 0.18 -0.83
N ARG A 56 10.49 -0.98 -0.43
CA ARG A 56 9.29 -1.62 -0.97
C ARG A 56 8.10 -1.38 -0.05
N PHE A 57 7.23 -0.43 -0.40
CA PHE A 57 6.06 -0.09 0.40
C PHE A 57 4.91 -1.07 0.23
N PHE A 58 4.30 -1.47 1.35
CA PHE A 58 3.08 -2.27 1.41
C PHE A 58 1.90 -1.38 1.80
N ASN A 59 1.23 -0.81 0.78
CA ASN A 59 0.04 0.04 0.88
C ASN A 59 0.16 1.10 1.99
N VAL A 60 1.15 1.99 1.85
CA VAL A 60 1.33 3.10 2.78
C VAL A 60 0.19 4.10 2.63
N VAL A 61 -0.41 4.47 3.76
CA VAL A 61 -1.60 5.31 3.83
C VAL A 61 -1.37 6.44 4.83
N GLY A 62 -1.95 7.61 4.55
CA GLY A 62 -1.96 8.74 5.48
C GLY A 62 -2.72 9.95 4.97
N PRO A 63 -2.83 11.00 5.79
CA PRO A 63 -3.51 12.25 5.44
C PRO A 63 -3.00 12.82 4.12
N ARG A 64 -3.86 13.53 3.40
CA ARG A 64 -3.62 14.12 2.05
C ARG A 64 -3.48 13.12 0.91
N GLN A 65 -3.54 11.81 1.17
CA GLN A 65 -3.61 10.82 0.10
C GLN A 65 -4.94 10.93 -0.64
N THR A 66 -4.91 10.91 -1.97
CA THR A 66 -6.11 10.91 -2.81
C THR A 66 -6.67 9.50 -2.98
N GLY A 67 -8.00 9.36 -3.08
CA GLY A 67 -8.69 8.11 -3.46
C GLY A 67 -8.53 7.70 -4.93
N ARG A 68 -7.74 8.43 -5.73
CA ARG A 68 -7.47 8.14 -7.14
C ARG A 68 -6.45 7.00 -7.29
N TYR A 69 -6.34 6.47 -8.50
CA TYR A 69 -5.31 5.48 -8.88
C TYR A 69 -5.28 4.20 -8.03
N GLY A 70 -6.46 3.74 -7.58
CA GLY A 70 -6.58 2.48 -6.84
C GLY A 70 -6.26 2.56 -5.34
N MET A 71 -6.15 3.77 -4.77
CA MET A 71 -5.94 3.97 -3.34
C MET A 71 -7.23 3.68 -2.56
N VAL A 72 -7.38 2.44 -2.12
CA VAL A 72 -8.65 1.90 -1.58
C VAL A 72 -9.09 2.56 -0.27
N VAL A 73 -8.18 2.77 0.70
CA VAL A 73 -8.53 3.30 2.02
C VAL A 73 -9.07 4.73 1.92
N PRO A 74 -8.38 5.70 1.30
CA PRO A 74 -8.93 7.05 1.18
C PRO A 74 -10.23 7.08 0.35
N ARG A 75 -10.37 6.25 -0.69
CA ARG A 75 -11.62 6.15 -1.46
C ARG A 75 -12.79 5.69 -0.60
N PHE A 76 -12.61 4.66 0.23
CA PHE A 76 -13.66 4.16 1.13
C PHE A 76 -14.03 5.19 2.19
N VAL A 77 -13.04 5.89 2.75
CA VAL A 77 -13.28 6.98 3.70
C VAL A 77 -14.06 8.12 3.04
N ASP A 78 -13.66 8.55 1.84
CA ASP A 78 -14.37 9.61 1.11
C ASP A 78 -15.82 9.21 0.83
N GLN A 79 -16.08 7.99 0.32
CA GLN A 79 -17.42 7.47 0.06
C GLN A 79 -18.27 7.39 1.34
N ALA A 80 -17.68 6.91 2.44
CA ALA A 80 -18.39 6.81 3.72
C ALA A 80 -18.78 8.19 4.28
N LEU A 81 -17.89 9.17 4.18
CA LEU A 81 -18.14 10.52 4.69
C LEU A 81 -19.16 11.30 3.85
N THR A 82 -19.22 11.04 2.53
CA THR A 82 -20.23 11.68 1.63
C THR A 82 -21.55 10.92 1.57
N GLY A 83 -21.69 9.78 2.25
CA GLY A 83 -22.90 8.95 2.21
C GLY A 83 -23.08 8.17 0.90
N GLU A 84 -22.06 8.13 0.05
CA GLU A 84 -22.03 7.30 -1.14
C GLU A 84 -21.84 5.81 -0.81
N SER A 85 -22.25 4.93 -1.71
CA SER A 85 -21.99 3.49 -1.54
C SER A 85 -20.49 3.20 -1.60
N ILE A 86 -19.97 2.42 -0.64
CA ILE A 86 -18.59 1.95 -0.65
C ILE A 86 -18.43 0.87 -1.73
N THR A 87 -17.59 1.14 -2.72
CA THR A 87 -17.43 0.29 -3.90
C THR A 87 -16.28 -0.69 -3.73
N VAL A 88 -16.58 -1.97 -3.53
CA VAL A 88 -15.61 -3.07 -3.45
C VAL A 88 -15.45 -3.70 -4.84
N TYR A 89 -14.23 -3.79 -5.34
CA TYR A 89 -13.95 -4.44 -6.61
C TYR A 89 -13.68 -5.94 -6.42
N GLY A 90 -14.30 -6.76 -7.29
CA GLY A 90 -14.29 -8.22 -7.19
C GLY A 90 -15.08 -8.70 -5.98
N THR A 91 -14.67 -9.80 -5.39
CA THR A 91 -15.35 -10.44 -4.25
C THR A 91 -15.06 -9.78 -2.89
N GLY A 92 -14.05 -8.92 -2.81
CA GLY A 92 -13.60 -8.33 -1.56
C GLY A 92 -12.82 -9.28 -0.65
N THR A 93 -12.54 -10.51 -1.08
CA THR A 93 -11.79 -11.52 -0.30
C THR A 93 -10.29 -11.33 -0.36
N GLN A 94 -9.79 -10.59 -1.34
CA GLN A 94 -8.37 -10.28 -1.46
C GLN A 94 -7.86 -9.57 -0.19
N ARG A 95 -6.66 -9.96 0.26
CA ARG A 95 -6.11 -9.53 1.55
C ARG A 95 -4.92 -8.61 1.36
N ARG A 96 -4.84 -7.59 2.21
CA ARG A 96 -3.79 -6.56 2.20
C ARG A 96 -3.38 -6.19 3.62
N CYS A 97 -2.13 -5.70 3.75
CA CYS A 97 -1.70 -4.97 4.93
C CYS A 97 -1.59 -3.48 4.58
N PHE A 98 -1.92 -2.62 5.52
CA PHE A 98 -1.82 -1.17 5.36
C PHE A 98 -0.82 -0.62 6.38
N GLY A 99 0.14 0.17 5.90
CA GLY A 99 1.14 0.81 6.75
C GLY A 99 0.84 2.30 6.91
N SER A 100 0.99 2.81 8.13
CA SER A 100 0.87 4.24 8.37
C SER A 100 2.06 5.02 7.80
N VAL A 101 1.80 6.14 7.14
CA VAL A 101 2.86 7.07 6.73
C VAL A 101 3.68 7.57 7.92
N TYR A 102 3.08 7.66 9.10
CA TYR A 102 3.75 8.09 10.32
C TYR A 102 4.75 7.07 10.88
N ASP A 103 4.60 5.78 10.54
CA ASP A 103 5.59 4.74 10.85
C ASP A 103 6.64 4.61 9.74
N VAL A 104 6.22 4.76 8.48
CA VAL A 104 7.09 4.51 7.32
C VAL A 104 8.08 5.66 7.09
N VAL A 105 7.67 6.92 7.19
CA VAL A 105 8.56 8.06 6.93
C VAL A 105 9.74 8.13 7.90
N PRO A 106 9.55 7.99 9.23
CA PRO A 106 10.70 7.90 10.15
C PRO A 106 11.62 6.69 9.87
N ALA A 107 11.04 5.55 9.46
CA ALA A 107 11.81 4.38 9.09
C ALA A 107 12.70 4.64 7.87
N MET A 108 12.19 5.34 6.85
CA MET A 108 12.99 5.73 5.68
C MET A 108 14.18 6.60 6.07
N THR A 109 13.99 7.60 6.94
CA THR A 109 15.06 8.47 7.42
C THR A 109 16.14 7.65 8.14
N ARG A 110 15.72 6.73 9.04
CA ARG A 110 16.67 5.86 9.76
C ARG A 110 17.43 4.93 8.82
N LEU A 111 16.78 4.38 7.79
CA LEU A 111 17.45 3.54 6.79
C LEU A 111 18.52 4.30 6.00
N MET A 112 18.29 5.58 5.69
CA MET A 112 19.29 6.43 5.02
C MET A 112 20.53 6.67 5.89
N GLU A 113 20.42 6.61 7.20
CA GLU A 113 21.49 6.79 8.18
C GLU A 113 22.15 5.46 8.61
N THR A 114 21.69 4.33 8.05
CA THR A 114 22.15 2.97 8.40
C THR A 114 22.98 2.38 7.26
N PRO A 115 24.33 2.37 7.34
CA PRO A 115 25.18 1.86 6.28
C PRO A 115 24.90 0.40 5.88
N GLU A 116 24.43 -0.41 6.81
CA GLU A 116 24.06 -1.80 6.60
C GLU A 116 22.83 -1.95 5.68
N ALA A 117 22.03 -0.87 5.51
CA ALA A 117 20.90 -0.84 4.60
C ALA A 117 21.28 -0.47 3.15
N TYR A 118 22.50 -0.03 2.92
CA TYR A 118 22.92 0.46 1.61
C TYR A 118 22.97 -0.66 0.58
N ASN A 119 22.47 -0.33 -0.61
CA ASN A 119 22.35 -1.22 -1.75
C ASN A 119 21.52 -2.48 -1.47
N GLN A 120 20.53 -2.35 -0.58
CA GLN A 120 19.56 -3.40 -0.29
C GLN A 120 18.13 -2.94 -0.61
N ALA A 121 17.28 -3.91 -0.97
CA ALA A 121 15.83 -3.74 -0.98
C ALA A 121 15.29 -4.05 0.42
N ILE A 122 14.35 -3.24 0.92
CA ILE A 122 13.83 -3.35 2.28
C ILE A 122 12.31 -3.13 2.28
N ASN A 123 11.57 -4.09 2.81
CA ASN A 123 10.12 -4.03 2.94
C ASN A 123 9.71 -3.13 4.11
N LEU A 124 8.76 -2.22 3.86
CA LEU A 124 8.12 -1.39 4.87
C LEU A 124 6.60 -1.46 4.73
N GLY A 125 5.89 -1.75 5.82
CA GLY A 125 4.43 -1.83 5.83
C GLY A 125 3.86 -2.23 7.18
N GLY A 126 2.53 -2.23 7.29
CA GLY A 126 1.82 -2.71 8.47
C GLY A 126 1.82 -4.24 8.57
N GLN A 127 1.51 -4.75 9.74
CA GLN A 127 1.50 -6.20 10.05
C GLN A 127 0.06 -6.75 10.20
N GLU A 128 -0.95 -5.89 10.27
CA GLU A 128 -2.35 -6.32 10.33
C GLU A 128 -2.86 -6.65 8.91
N GLU A 129 -3.25 -7.89 8.71
CA GLU A 129 -3.81 -8.36 7.44
C GLU A 129 -5.34 -8.30 7.47
N VAL A 130 -5.93 -7.59 6.52
CA VAL A 130 -7.39 -7.44 6.39
C VAL A 130 -7.86 -7.75 4.97
N SER A 131 -9.07 -8.31 4.82
CA SER A 131 -9.72 -8.41 3.52
C SER A 131 -10.27 -7.04 3.08
N ILE A 132 -10.40 -6.81 1.77
CA ILE A 132 -10.97 -5.55 1.28
C ILE A 132 -12.43 -5.37 1.74
N LYS A 133 -13.18 -6.47 1.87
CA LYS A 133 -14.51 -6.42 2.52
C LYS A 133 -14.40 -6.00 3.98
N GLY A 134 -13.50 -6.62 4.76
CA GLY A 134 -13.30 -6.27 6.17
C GLY A 134 -12.83 -4.81 6.35
N LEU A 135 -12.03 -4.30 5.42
CA LEU A 135 -11.67 -2.88 5.38
C LEU A 135 -12.92 -2.00 5.17
N ALA A 136 -13.82 -2.37 4.25
CA ALA A 136 -15.05 -1.60 4.00
C ALA A 136 -15.95 -1.60 5.25
N ASP A 137 -16.15 -2.77 5.88
CA ASP A 137 -16.92 -2.89 7.14
C ASP A 137 -16.31 -1.99 8.24
N ARG A 138 -14.98 -2.01 8.40
CA ARG A 138 -14.26 -1.21 9.39
C ARG A 138 -14.39 0.30 9.15
N VAL A 139 -14.34 0.73 7.88
CA VAL A 139 -14.54 2.15 7.53
C VAL A 139 -15.97 2.59 7.85
N VAL A 140 -17.00 1.79 7.54
CA VAL A 140 -18.39 2.09 7.91
C VAL A 140 -18.52 2.26 9.43
N GLU A 141 -17.97 1.32 10.19
CA GLU A 141 -18.00 1.35 11.66
C GLU A 141 -17.36 2.62 12.23
N LEU A 142 -16.10 2.92 11.83
CA LEU A 142 -15.33 4.05 12.40
C LEU A 142 -15.85 5.42 11.96
N THR A 143 -16.44 5.52 10.76
CA THR A 143 -17.07 6.78 10.31
C THR A 143 -18.45 7.01 10.86
N GLY A 144 -19.11 5.97 11.38
CA GLY A 144 -20.53 5.98 11.76
C GLY A 144 -21.46 6.13 10.55
N SER A 145 -21.00 5.79 9.35
CA SER A 145 -21.74 5.94 8.10
C SER A 145 -22.84 4.88 7.94
N ASN A 146 -23.92 5.26 7.25
CA ASN A 146 -24.94 4.32 6.77
C ASN A 146 -24.72 3.90 5.31
N SER A 147 -23.54 4.12 4.75
CA SER A 147 -23.19 3.77 3.37
C SER A 147 -23.33 2.27 3.12
N ALA A 148 -24.02 1.90 2.06
CA ALA A 148 -24.10 0.51 1.62
C ALA A 148 -22.77 0.06 1.03
N ILE A 149 -22.40 -1.21 1.20
CA ILE A 149 -21.25 -1.79 0.53
C ILE A 149 -21.76 -2.46 -0.76
N THR A 150 -21.23 -2.03 -1.90
CA THR A 150 -21.58 -2.55 -3.22
C THR A 150 -20.38 -3.23 -3.88
N TYR A 151 -20.64 -4.27 -4.68
CA TYR A 151 -19.59 -5.03 -5.36
C TYR A 151 -19.65 -4.77 -6.86
N VAL A 152 -18.48 -4.54 -7.45
CA VAL A 152 -18.31 -4.30 -8.89
C VAL A 152 -17.28 -5.28 -9.42
N ASP A 153 -17.62 -6.02 -10.45
CA ASP A 153 -16.70 -6.98 -11.05
C ASP A 153 -15.45 -6.30 -11.60
N TYR A 154 -14.31 -7.01 -11.54
CA TYR A 154 -13.04 -6.50 -12.04
C TYR A 154 -13.08 -6.15 -13.53
N GLU A 155 -13.78 -6.92 -14.35
CA GLU A 155 -13.93 -6.64 -15.78
C GLU A 155 -14.66 -5.32 -16.02
N GLN A 156 -15.68 -5.01 -15.22
CA GLN A 156 -16.39 -3.75 -15.30
C GLN A 156 -15.53 -2.57 -14.83
N ALA A 157 -14.68 -2.79 -13.83
CA ALA A 157 -13.85 -1.72 -13.24
C ALA A 157 -12.55 -1.44 -14.02
N TYR A 158 -11.92 -2.46 -14.59
CA TYR A 158 -10.57 -2.39 -15.17
C TYR A 158 -10.45 -2.95 -16.60
N GLY A 159 -11.52 -3.49 -17.16
CA GLY A 159 -11.53 -4.13 -18.46
C GLY A 159 -11.27 -5.62 -18.44
N GLU A 160 -11.45 -6.25 -19.61
CA GLU A 160 -11.39 -7.71 -19.79
C GLU A 160 -9.99 -8.26 -19.44
N GLY A 161 -9.99 -9.36 -18.72
CA GLY A 161 -8.77 -10.12 -18.38
C GLY A 161 -7.87 -9.45 -17.35
N TYR A 162 -8.39 -8.53 -16.52
CA TYR A 162 -7.67 -7.97 -15.39
C TYR A 162 -7.32 -9.07 -14.37
N GLU A 163 -6.09 -9.05 -13.87
CA GLU A 163 -5.59 -9.95 -12.84
C GLU A 163 -5.25 -9.16 -11.58
N ASP A 164 -5.55 -9.70 -10.39
CA ASP A 164 -5.13 -9.10 -9.12
C ASP A 164 -4.44 -10.14 -8.23
N MET A 165 -3.60 -9.65 -7.32
CA MET A 165 -2.98 -10.48 -6.30
C MET A 165 -3.99 -10.77 -5.19
N GLN A 166 -4.19 -12.06 -4.87
CA GLN A 166 -5.10 -12.46 -3.82
C GLN A 166 -4.61 -12.05 -2.43
N ARG A 167 -3.31 -12.16 -2.19
CA ARG A 167 -2.68 -11.81 -0.92
C ARG A 167 -1.40 -11.02 -1.14
N ARG A 168 -1.15 -10.06 -0.24
CA ARG A 168 0.08 -9.27 -0.24
C ARG A 168 0.43 -8.88 1.20
N TYR A 169 1.29 -9.73 1.80
CA TYR A 169 1.72 -9.63 3.18
C TYR A 169 3.25 -9.43 3.23
N PRO A 170 3.77 -8.37 3.91
CA PRO A 170 5.21 -8.14 4.01
C PRO A 170 5.85 -9.00 5.09
N ASP A 171 7.00 -9.60 4.81
CA ASP A 171 7.99 -9.89 5.84
C ASP A 171 8.82 -8.61 6.05
N THR A 172 8.82 -8.06 7.26
CA THR A 172 9.58 -6.86 7.63
C THR A 172 10.75 -7.16 8.56
N SER A 173 11.14 -8.43 8.69
CA SER A 173 12.21 -8.87 9.59
C SER A 173 13.53 -8.18 9.32
N LEU A 174 13.84 -7.91 8.04
CA LEU A 174 15.05 -7.19 7.66
C LEU A 174 15.03 -5.75 8.18
N ALA A 175 13.94 -5.00 7.98
CA ALA A 175 13.79 -3.66 8.52
C ALA A 175 13.85 -3.66 10.06
N THR A 176 13.23 -4.66 10.71
CA THR A 176 13.32 -4.83 12.17
C THR A 176 14.75 -5.03 12.63
N SER A 177 15.52 -5.88 11.94
CA SER A 177 16.93 -6.17 12.31
C SER A 177 17.85 -4.96 12.11
N LEU A 178 17.64 -4.18 11.03
CA LEU A 178 18.50 -3.06 10.67
C LEU A 178 18.23 -1.81 11.52
N ILE A 179 16.96 -1.48 11.72
CA ILE A 179 16.57 -0.22 12.35
C ILE A 179 15.56 -0.38 13.48
N GLY A 180 15.24 -1.61 13.93
CA GLY A 180 14.21 -1.87 14.93
C GLY A 180 12.82 -1.41 14.43
N TYR A 181 12.50 -1.62 13.13
CA TYR A 181 11.19 -1.27 12.59
C TYR A 181 10.09 -2.08 13.29
N ALA A 182 9.18 -1.37 13.92
CA ALA A 182 8.01 -1.92 14.55
C ALA A 182 6.87 -0.90 14.35
N PRO A 183 5.96 -1.12 13.39
CA PRO A 183 4.84 -0.21 13.17
C PRO A 183 3.97 -0.15 14.42
N THR A 184 3.61 1.05 14.85
CA THR A 184 2.87 1.33 16.07
C THR A 184 1.40 1.65 15.82
N ARG A 185 1.05 1.95 14.57
CA ARG A 185 -0.30 2.33 14.18
C ARG A 185 -1.01 1.17 13.52
N ASP A 186 -2.17 0.82 14.07
CA ASP A 186 -3.06 -0.19 13.51
C ASP A 186 -3.96 0.38 12.39
N LEU A 187 -4.84 -0.45 11.84
CA LEU A 187 -5.76 -0.04 10.78
C LEU A 187 -6.76 1.03 11.24
N ASN A 188 -7.19 1.01 12.51
CA ASN A 188 -8.09 2.01 13.05
C ASN A 188 -7.41 3.38 13.09
N ASP A 189 -6.18 3.44 13.62
CA ASP A 189 -5.38 4.68 13.65
C ASP A 189 -5.20 5.28 12.26
N ILE A 190 -4.98 4.41 11.26
CA ILE A 190 -4.83 4.83 9.85
C ILE A 190 -6.14 5.44 9.33
N ILE A 191 -7.27 4.76 9.52
CA ILE A 191 -8.58 5.25 9.08
C ILE A 191 -8.94 6.54 9.80
N ASP A 192 -8.79 6.59 11.12
CA ASP A 192 -9.10 7.76 11.93
C ASP A 192 -8.29 8.99 11.51
N SER A 193 -7.00 8.81 11.18
CA SER A 193 -6.15 9.90 10.69
C SER A 193 -6.64 10.51 9.37
N LEU A 194 -7.21 9.68 8.49
CA LEU A 194 -7.82 10.14 7.23
C LEU A 194 -9.14 10.86 7.49
N VAL A 195 -10.01 10.28 8.34
CA VAL A 195 -11.30 10.86 8.71
C VAL A 195 -11.12 12.23 9.34
N GLU A 196 -10.22 12.34 10.31
CA GLU A 196 -9.88 13.61 10.95
C GLU A 196 -9.40 14.65 9.95
N HIS A 197 -8.48 14.25 9.07
CA HIS A 197 -7.96 15.15 8.04
C HIS A 197 -9.06 15.63 7.07
N ARG A 198 -9.96 14.74 6.62
CA ARG A 198 -11.06 15.13 5.71
C ARG A 198 -12.02 16.11 6.40
N ARG A 199 -12.46 15.79 7.60
CA ARG A 199 -13.36 16.67 8.38
C ARG A 199 -12.75 18.05 8.65
N THR A 200 -11.45 18.11 8.92
CA THR A 200 -10.74 19.37 9.14
C THR A 200 -10.57 20.17 7.86
N ALA A 201 -10.26 19.51 6.73
CA ALA A 201 -10.12 20.17 5.44
C ALA A 201 -11.42 20.79 4.93
N GLU A 202 -12.56 20.12 5.13
CA GLU A 202 -13.89 20.66 4.79
C GLU A 202 -14.28 21.87 5.66
N SER A 203 -13.70 22.02 6.83
CA SER A 203 -13.96 23.15 7.74
C SER A 203 -13.15 24.41 7.43
N ILE A 204 -12.16 24.34 6.52
CA ILE A 204 -11.38 25.50 6.08
C ILE A 204 -12.08 26.11 4.87
N PRO A 205 -12.61 27.38 4.96
CA PRO A 205 -13.19 28.07 3.81
C PRO A 205 -12.14 28.17 2.68
N GLU A 206 -12.56 27.94 1.43
CA GLU A 206 -11.68 28.24 0.29
C GLU A 206 -11.22 29.72 0.36
N PRO A 207 -9.94 30.00 0.13
CA PRO A 207 -9.50 31.39 0.07
C PRO A 207 -10.24 32.10 -1.08
N VAL A 208 -10.91 33.19 -0.75
CA VAL A 208 -11.66 34.08 -1.67
C VAL A 208 -10.70 34.75 -2.66
#